data_42d324d1cae4405e8debcf02777567db
#
_entry.id   42d324d1cae4405e8debcf02777567db
#
_cell.length_a   1.000
_cell.length_b   1.000
_cell.length_c   1.000
_cell.angle_alpha   90.00
_cell.angle_beta   90.00
_cell.angle_gamma   90.00
#
_symmetry.space_group_name_H-M   'P 1'
#
loop_
_entity.id
_entity.type
_entity.pdbx_description
1 polymer ?
#
loop_
_entity_poly.entity_id
_entity_poly.type
_entity_poly.pdbx_seq_one_letter_code
_entity_poly.pdbx_strand_id
1 'polypeptide(L)'
;MNFLKFKSKITNKEKIYINKNIKKIEFSLCSFLSKEFNIDITNDIDIVSGFERDWSNIPGDAEYLTRPINDIQCALVLYICNQLKIPVTISAGKTNLTGSATPMGGLILSVINMRSPNTLVNKKNKTVQVAVGTTLEDMRTEILNISNQSLCYPVDPTSRKDALIGGTVSCNASGFIPGEKGATRYWVNKIKIILPNGYNKKITRGEFISKNTQFNLQCGDEKILIEVPDYHRPKIKNASGPFTADDNEIDFIDLIIGSEGIFALITEVEFNLSNTADKYLDLFITLRSEQEAIKLRGFLEKKNIIYDLTALEYFGYNCQNYMLHKKQLFKDEMSVGIYLQYPVIDELIDNSIEKWIKLLDQSNCNIKDDDIILLNSPENWRMFFEARHSMPAKALEKTKELDAISIITDTIVPYENFNEFINFSHSILQHNKIEYLLFGHLGDCHLHFHVIYTKEEALIINDIYQQIIRKSAKLGGVYSAEHGTGKRKTIDFLECYGQEAANQVQQCKLAFDPNNILNKGNIINIKGS
;
A
#
# COMPACT_ATOMS: atom_id res chain seq x y z
N MET A 1 16.56 -9.55 -29.57
CA MET A 1 15.72 -8.88 -28.55
C MET A 1 14.64 -9.85 -28.10
N ASN A 2 14.47 -10.04 -26.80
CA ASN A 2 13.43 -10.93 -26.28
C ASN A 2 12.16 -10.08 -26.02
N PHE A 3 11.07 -10.39 -26.74
CA PHE A 3 9.81 -9.64 -26.63
C PHE A 3 8.86 -10.35 -25.65
N LEU A 4 8.30 -9.61 -24.71
CA LEU A 4 7.17 -10.06 -23.89
C LEU A 4 5.89 -10.01 -24.74
N LYS A 5 5.44 -11.18 -25.20
CA LYS A 5 4.29 -11.29 -26.12
C LYS A 5 2.98 -11.30 -25.34
N PHE A 6 2.15 -10.31 -25.59
CA PHE A 6 0.79 -10.18 -25.12
C PHE A 6 -0.21 -10.79 -26.11
N LYS A 7 -1.33 -11.31 -25.61
CA LYS A 7 -2.39 -11.90 -26.42
C LYS A 7 -3.68 -11.09 -26.28
N SER A 8 -4.38 -10.86 -27.37
CA SER A 8 -5.71 -10.28 -27.32
C SER A 8 -6.74 -11.36 -26.97
N LYS A 9 -7.65 -11.04 -26.05
CA LYS A 9 -8.88 -11.81 -25.80
C LYS A 9 -10.01 -11.40 -26.72
N ILE A 10 -9.87 -10.24 -27.36
CA ILE A 10 -10.84 -9.69 -28.32
C ILE A 10 -10.41 -10.13 -29.71
N THR A 11 -11.29 -10.83 -30.41
CA THR A 11 -11.03 -11.31 -31.79
C THR A 11 -10.99 -10.13 -32.77
N ASN A 12 -10.35 -10.33 -33.94
CA ASN A 12 -10.33 -9.30 -34.97
C ASN A 12 -11.75 -8.94 -35.48
N LYS A 13 -12.67 -9.91 -35.53
CA LYS A 13 -14.07 -9.67 -35.89
C LYS A 13 -14.75 -8.76 -34.88
N GLU A 14 -14.55 -9.01 -33.60
CA GLU A 14 -15.09 -8.15 -32.53
C GLU A 14 -14.49 -6.76 -32.58
N LYS A 15 -13.18 -6.60 -32.78
CA LYS A 15 -12.55 -5.28 -32.96
C LYS A 15 -13.14 -4.49 -34.10
N ILE A 16 -13.33 -5.14 -35.29
CA ILE A 16 -13.97 -4.50 -36.45
C ILE A 16 -15.41 -4.10 -36.11
N TYR A 17 -16.18 -5.00 -35.46
CA TYR A 17 -17.54 -4.73 -35.03
C TYR A 17 -17.62 -3.55 -34.06
N ILE A 18 -16.78 -3.55 -33.02
CA ILE A 18 -16.69 -2.47 -32.03
C ILE A 18 -16.37 -1.15 -32.74
N ASN A 19 -15.29 -1.09 -33.54
CA ASN A 19 -14.81 0.12 -34.18
C ASN A 19 -15.83 0.71 -35.19
N LYS A 20 -16.70 -0.12 -35.75
CA LYS A 20 -17.82 0.34 -36.60
C LYS A 20 -18.94 0.96 -35.77
N ASN A 21 -19.28 0.32 -34.61
CA ASN A 21 -20.42 0.74 -33.81
C ASN A 21 -20.15 2.02 -33.00
N ILE A 22 -18.94 2.17 -32.41
CA ILE A 22 -18.57 3.36 -31.62
C ILE A 22 -18.55 4.66 -32.42
N LYS A 23 -18.58 4.58 -33.77
CA LYS A 23 -18.62 5.73 -34.67
C LYS A 23 -20.06 6.18 -35.03
N LYS A 24 -21.08 5.47 -34.60
CA LYS A 24 -22.48 5.81 -34.88
C LYS A 24 -22.89 7.03 -34.05
N ILE A 25 -23.71 7.90 -34.61
CA ILE A 25 -24.21 9.13 -33.95
C ILE A 25 -25.01 8.79 -32.69
N GLU A 26 -25.77 7.68 -32.70
CA GLU A 26 -26.63 7.23 -31.60
C GLU A 26 -25.89 6.27 -30.65
N PHE A 27 -24.55 6.27 -30.63
CA PHE A 27 -23.81 5.37 -29.78
C PHE A 27 -24.02 5.70 -28.29
N SER A 28 -24.38 4.67 -27.50
CA SER A 28 -24.49 4.72 -26.05
C SER A 28 -23.58 3.65 -25.45
N LEU A 29 -22.63 4.05 -24.64
CA LEU A 29 -21.68 3.14 -24.00
C LEU A 29 -22.39 2.11 -23.10
N CYS A 30 -23.34 2.56 -22.27
CA CYS A 30 -24.12 1.67 -21.40
C CYS A 30 -24.90 0.65 -22.21
N SER A 31 -25.66 1.09 -23.22
CA SER A 31 -26.46 0.19 -24.05
C SER A 31 -25.58 -0.79 -24.83
N PHE A 32 -24.43 -0.34 -25.33
CA PHE A 32 -23.53 -1.17 -26.12
C PHE A 32 -22.84 -2.25 -25.27
N LEU A 33 -22.28 -1.88 -24.11
CA LEU A 33 -21.62 -2.85 -23.23
C LEU A 33 -22.60 -3.83 -22.60
N SER A 34 -23.79 -3.38 -22.19
CA SER A 34 -24.77 -4.25 -21.54
C SER A 34 -25.44 -5.21 -22.53
N LYS A 35 -25.90 -4.72 -23.69
CA LYS A 35 -26.66 -5.54 -24.65
C LYS A 35 -25.80 -6.45 -25.51
N GLU A 36 -24.64 -5.94 -25.98
CA GLU A 36 -23.79 -6.69 -26.91
C GLU A 36 -22.80 -7.62 -26.20
N PHE A 37 -22.40 -7.29 -24.98
CA PHE A 37 -21.35 -8.03 -24.26
C PHE A 37 -21.78 -8.55 -22.87
N ASN A 38 -23.03 -8.29 -22.47
CA ASN A 38 -23.56 -8.66 -21.15
C ASN A 38 -22.63 -8.19 -20.00
N ILE A 39 -22.16 -6.92 -20.08
CA ILE A 39 -21.32 -6.32 -19.06
C ILE A 39 -22.18 -5.43 -18.18
N ASP A 40 -22.04 -5.59 -16.85
CA ASP A 40 -22.67 -4.73 -15.87
C ASP A 40 -22.09 -3.32 -15.94
N ILE A 41 -22.87 -2.38 -16.39
CA ILE A 41 -22.54 -0.96 -16.51
C ILE A 41 -23.76 -0.09 -16.23
N THR A 42 -23.57 1.01 -15.52
CA THR A 42 -24.60 2.01 -15.23
C THR A 42 -24.04 3.43 -15.34
N ASN A 43 -24.93 4.37 -15.65
CA ASN A 43 -24.72 5.82 -15.53
C ASN A 43 -25.74 6.46 -14.57
N ASP A 44 -26.35 5.66 -13.72
CA ASP A 44 -27.21 6.14 -12.63
C ASP A 44 -26.35 6.84 -11.57
N ILE A 45 -26.56 8.13 -11.39
CA ILE A 45 -25.75 8.98 -10.51
C ILE A 45 -25.79 8.54 -9.06
N ASP A 46 -26.92 7.99 -8.59
CA ASP A 46 -27.06 7.51 -7.21
C ASP A 46 -26.17 6.29 -6.94
N ILE A 47 -25.97 5.45 -7.97
CA ILE A 47 -25.09 4.29 -7.91
C ILE A 47 -23.63 4.69 -8.12
N VAL A 48 -23.34 5.53 -9.13
CA VAL A 48 -21.97 5.96 -9.48
C VAL A 48 -21.33 6.72 -8.32
N SER A 49 -22.08 7.65 -7.68
CA SER A 49 -21.58 8.47 -6.57
C SER A 49 -21.05 7.65 -5.38
N GLY A 50 -21.59 6.45 -5.15
CA GLY A 50 -21.10 5.50 -4.14
C GLY A 50 -19.68 4.98 -4.40
N PHE A 51 -19.12 5.21 -5.59
CA PHE A 51 -17.79 4.76 -5.99
C PHE A 51 -16.81 5.90 -6.26
N GLU A 52 -17.23 7.16 -6.16
CA GLU A 52 -16.41 8.34 -6.49
C GLU A 52 -15.39 8.71 -5.39
N ARG A 53 -15.41 8.05 -4.25
CA ARG A 53 -14.49 8.32 -3.14
C ARG A 53 -13.87 7.04 -2.61
N ASP A 54 -12.61 7.14 -2.21
CA ASP A 54 -11.93 6.18 -1.37
C ASP A 54 -11.80 6.71 0.07
N TRP A 55 -11.04 6.04 0.93
CA TRP A 55 -10.85 6.49 2.32
C TRP A 55 -10.09 7.82 2.45
N SER A 56 -9.50 8.32 1.38
CA SER A 56 -8.89 9.66 1.36
C SER A 56 -9.92 10.79 1.49
N ASN A 57 -11.19 10.51 1.20
CA ASN A 57 -12.27 11.49 1.08
C ASN A 57 -12.06 12.58 0.01
N ILE A 58 -11.08 12.43 -0.88
CA ILE A 58 -10.94 13.32 -2.03
C ILE A 58 -12.18 13.17 -2.90
N PRO A 59 -12.88 14.27 -3.25
CA PRO A 59 -14.03 14.19 -4.14
C PRO A 59 -13.58 13.83 -5.55
N GLY A 60 -14.29 12.89 -6.17
CA GLY A 60 -14.15 12.53 -7.57
C GLY A 60 -15.45 12.75 -8.33
N ASP A 61 -15.39 12.56 -9.62
CA ASP A 61 -16.55 12.57 -10.52
C ASP A 61 -16.37 11.51 -11.60
N ALA A 62 -17.48 10.85 -11.98
CA ALA A 62 -17.49 9.88 -13.06
C ALA A 62 -18.88 9.85 -13.73
N GLU A 63 -18.93 9.53 -15.02
CA GLU A 63 -20.18 9.37 -15.75
C GLU A 63 -20.69 7.93 -15.70
N TYR A 64 -19.79 6.97 -15.52
CA TYR A 64 -20.11 5.55 -15.62
C TYR A 64 -19.46 4.71 -14.53
N LEU A 65 -20.15 3.64 -14.11
CA LEU A 65 -19.61 2.57 -13.29
C LEU A 65 -19.79 1.24 -14.01
N THR A 66 -18.73 0.44 -14.13
CA THR A 66 -18.80 -0.93 -14.62
C THR A 66 -18.18 -1.90 -13.60
N ARG A 67 -18.76 -3.12 -13.49
CA ARG A 67 -18.31 -4.17 -12.57
C ARG A 67 -18.13 -5.49 -13.33
N PRO A 68 -17.07 -5.60 -14.14
CA PRO A 68 -16.79 -6.81 -14.90
C PRO A 68 -16.54 -8.02 -13.98
N ILE A 69 -16.84 -9.22 -14.50
CA ILE A 69 -16.70 -10.49 -13.75
C ILE A 69 -15.52 -11.34 -14.22
N ASN A 70 -14.88 -10.98 -15.34
CA ASN A 70 -13.77 -11.73 -15.90
C ASN A 70 -12.88 -10.88 -16.82
N ASP A 71 -11.75 -11.45 -17.22
CA ASP A 71 -10.75 -10.79 -18.06
C ASP A 71 -11.26 -10.33 -19.43
N ILE A 72 -12.20 -11.09 -20.03
CA ILE A 72 -12.73 -10.74 -21.36
C ILE A 72 -13.52 -9.46 -21.25
N GLN A 73 -14.37 -9.35 -20.24
CA GLN A 73 -15.15 -8.14 -19.99
C GLN A 73 -14.23 -6.95 -19.68
N CYS A 74 -13.21 -7.13 -18.84
CA CYS A 74 -12.21 -6.10 -18.57
C CYS A 74 -11.50 -5.63 -19.85
N ALA A 75 -11.05 -6.57 -20.69
CA ALA A 75 -10.37 -6.27 -21.95
C ALA A 75 -11.27 -5.49 -22.91
N LEU A 76 -12.56 -5.87 -23.02
CA LEU A 76 -13.54 -5.17 -23.84
C LEU A 76 -13.77 -3.73 -23.36
N VAL A 77 -14.00 -3.54 -22.06
CA VAL A 77 -14.17 -2.21 -21.46
C VAL A 77 -12.95 -1.32 -21.75
N LEU A 78 -11.73 -1.82 -21.43
CA LEU A 78 -10.51 -1.05 -21.65
C LEU A 78 -10.30 -0.73 -23.12
N TYR A 79 -10.48 -1.70 -24.01
CA TYR A 79 -10.35 -1.48 -25.46
C TYR A 79 -11.31 -0.41 -25.97
N ILE A 80 -12.60 -0.49 -25.58
CA ILE A 80 -13.61 0.47 -26.02
C ILE A 80 -13.32 1.87 -25.46
N CYS A 81 -13.02 1.98 -24.17
CA CYS A 81 -12.66 3.25 -23.55
C CYS A 81 -11.40 3.86 -24.18
N ASN A 82 -10.42 3.03 -24.53
CA ASN A 82 -9.21 3.48 -25.21
C ASN A 82 -9.51 4.03 -26.61
N GLN A 83 -10.40 3.39 -27.40
CA GLN A 83 -10.82 3.90 -28.71
C GLN A 83 -11.59 5.22 -28.60
N LEU A 84 -12.40 5.38 -27.55
CA LEU A 84 -13.21 6.57 -27.28
C LEU A 84 -12.47 7.64 -26.49
N LYS A 85 -11.26 7.34 -26.00
CA LYS A 85 -10.45 8.18 -25.10
C LYS A 85 -11.19 8.55 -23.80
N ILE A 86 -12.05 7.65 -23.33
CA ILE A 86 -12.77 7.81 -22.05
C ILE A 86 -11.80 7.46 -20.91
N PRO A 87 -11.59 8.34 -19.93
CA PRO A 87 -10.80 8.03 -18.74
C PRO A 87 -11.36 6.82 -17.99
N VAL A 88 -10.48 5.97 -17.47
CA VAL A 88 -10.85 4.79 -16.68
C VAL A 88 -10.12 4.82 -15.35
N THR A 89 -10.88 4.90 -14.26
CA THR A 89 -10.34 4.72 -12.91
C THR A 89 -10.58 3.30 -12.44
N ILE A 90 -9.49 2.56 -12.25
CA ILE A 90 -9.54 1.20 -11.68
C ILE A 90 -9.80 1.34 -10.18
N SER A 91 -10.87 0.70 -9.69
CA SER A 91 -11.28 0.73 -8.30
C SER A 91 -11.36 -0.68 -7.72
N ALA A 92 -10.76 -0.88 -6.56
CA ALA A 92 -10.81 -2.12 -5.79
C ALA A 92 -11.64 -1.93 -4.50
N GLY A 93 -11.06 -2.17 -3.31
CA GLY A 93 -11.75 -2.03 -2.01
C GLY A 93 -11.93 -0.60 -1.51
N LYS A 94 -11.43 0.40 -2.22
CA LYS A 94 -11.50 1.84 -1.88
C LYS A 94 -10.90 2.21 -0.51
N THR A 95 -9.97 1.41 -0.01
CA THR A 95 -9.28 1.61 1.28
C THR A 95 -8.04 2.51 1.17
N ASN A 96 -7.77 3.06 -0.01
CA ASN A 96 -6.64 3.93 -0.25
C ASN A 96 -6.79 5.28 0.45
N LEU A 97 -5.69 5.79 1.03
CA LEU A 97 -5.65 7.05 1.80
C LEU A 97 -5.14 8.26 0.98
N THR A 98 -4.82 8.05 -0.30
CA THR A 98 -4.20 9.07 -1.15
C THR A 98 -5.00 9.42 -2.41
N GLY A 99 -6.21 8.86 -2.56
CA GLY A 99 -7.10 9.17 -3.68
C GLY A 99 -6.79 8.40 -4.96
N SER A 100 -6.09 7.26 -4.87
CA SER A 100 -5.75 6.47 -6.07
C SER A 100 -6.98 5.90 -6.80
N ALA A 101 -8.05 5.58 -6.05
CA ALA A 101 -9.30 5.06 -6.61
C ALA A 101 -10.37 6.15 -6.86
N THR A 102 -10.04 7.41 -6.62
CA THR A 102 -10.93 8.55 -6.88
C THR A 102 -10.93 8.90 -8.37
N PRO A 103 -12.08 8.90 -9.07
CA PRO A 103 -12.14 9.19 -10.51
C PRO A 103 -11.90 10.67 -10.84
N MET A 104 -11.37 10.91 -12.02
CA MET A 104 -11.26 12.23 -12.66
C MET A 104 -11.96 12.16 -14.02
N GLY A 105 -13.29 12.15 -14.01
CA GLY A 105 -14.15 11.96 -15.19
C GLY A 105 -14.21 10.50 -15.66
N GLY A 106 -15.05 10.23 -16.62
CA GLY A 106 -15.13 9.01 -17.38
C GLY A 106 -15.76 7.83 -16.66
N LEU A 107 -15.09 6.68 -16.65
CA LEU A 107 -15.63 5.42 -16.21
C LEU A 107 -14.87 4.87 -15.00
N ILE A 108 -15.60 4.41 -13.98
CA ILE A 108 -15.05 3.61 -12.90
C ILE A 108 -15.12 2.13 -13.28
N LEU A 109 -13.98 1.45 -13.34
CA LEU A 109 -13.90 0.00 -13.49
C LEU A 109 -13.66 -0.63 -12.13
N SER A 110 -14.73 -1.13 -11.50
CA SER A 110 -14.64 -1.77 -10.19
C SER A 110 -14.40 -3.27 -10.34
N VAL A 111 -13.33 -3.77 -9.71
CA VAL A 111 -12.98 -5.21 -9.73
C VAL A 111 -13.71 -6.04 -8.67
N ILE A 112 -14.68 -5.49 -7.96
CA ILE A 112 -15.36 -6.14 -6.84
C ILE A 112 -16.01 -7.48 -7.22
N ASN A 113 -16.45 -7.62 -8.47
CA ASN A 113 -17.07 -8.85 -9.00
C ASN A 113 -16.06 -9.81 -9.67
N MET A 114 -14.77 -9.45 -9.70
CA MET A 114 -13.69 -10.29 -10.23
C MET A 114 -13.31 -11.36 -9.21
N ARG A 115 -14.17 -12.34 -8.97
CA ARG A 115 -14.01 -13.39 -7.95
C ARG A 115 -13.64 -14.76 -8.50
N SER A 116 -13.30 -14.84 -9.78
CA SER A 116 -12.83 -16.06 -10.43
C SER A 116 -11.40 -15.86 -10.95
N PRO A 117 -10.51 -16.87 -10.80
CA PRO A 117 -10.75 -18.19 -10.21
C PRO A 117 -10.93 -18.16 -8.70
N ASN A 118 -11.49 -19.23 -8.12
CA ASN A 118 -11.50 -19.43 -6.67
C ASN A 118 -10.06 -19.47 -6.15
N THR A 119 -9.88 -19.21 -4.87
CA THR A 119 -8.58 -19.31 -4.20
C THR A 119 -8.03 -20.73 -4.29
N LEU A 120 -6.83 -20.88 -4.86
CA LEU A 120 -6.16 -22.16 -5.06
C LEU A 120 -4.85 -22.19 -4.30
N VAL A 121 -4.79 -22.94 -3.19
CA VAL A 121 -3.58 -23.11 -2.37
C VAL A 121 -2.80 -24.34 -2.83
N ASN A 122 -1.53 -24.14 -3.20
CA ASN A 122 -0.59 -25.21 -3.50
C ASN A 122 0.35 -25.41 -2.29
N LYS A 123 0.04 -26.40 -1.45
CA LYS A 123 0.82 -26.68 -0.22
C LYS A 123 2.27 -27.07 -0.54
N LYS A 124 2.52 -27.82 -1.62
CA LYS A 124 3.86 -28.29 -2.00
C LYS A 124 4.78 -27.11 -2.38
N ASN A 125 4.26 -26.19 -3.17
CA ASN A 125 5.02 -25.03 -3.65
C ASN A 125 4.89 -23.83 -2.71
N LYS A 126 4.06 -23.92 -1.67
CA LYS A 126 3.71 -22.82 -0.76
C LYS A 126 3.29 -21.57 -1.54
N THR A 127 2.29 -21.72 -2.40
CA THR A 127 1.74 -20.61 -3.18
C THR A 127 0.21 -20.58 -3.10
N VAL A 128 -0.35 -19.39 -3.31
CA VAL A 128 -1.80 -19.19 -3.46
C VAL A 128 -2.07 -18.39 -4.73
N GLN A 129 -2.94 -18.90 -5.59
CA GLN A 129 -3.50 -18.17 -6.72
C GLN A 129 -4.88 -17.64 -6.33
N VAL A 130 -5.16 -16.37 -6.60
CA VAL A 130 -6.37 -15.69 -6.14
C VAL A 130 -6.84 -14.64 -7.15
N ALA A 131 -8.17 -14.46 -7.22
CA ALA A 131 -8.81 -13.42 -8.01
C ALA A 131 -8.69 -12.04 -7.32
N VAL A 132 -8.58 -10.97 -8.11
CA VAL A 132 -8.34 -9.61 -7.61
C VAL A 132 -9.49 -8.99 -6.83
N GLY A 133 -10.72 -9.49 -7.01
CA GLY A 133 -11.91 -9.06 -6.29
C GLY A 133 -12.13 -9.78 -4.94
N THR A 134 -11.24 -10.71 -4.56
CA THR A 134 -11.25 -11.35 -3.24
C THR A 134 -10.72 -10.39 -2.19
N THR A 135 -11.30 -10.37 -0.99
CA THR A 135 -10.73 -9.57 0.11
C THR A 135 -9.44 -10.22 0.62
N LEU A 136 -8.56 -9.41 1.17
CA LEU A 136 -7.32 -9.93 1.76
C LEU A 136 -7.62 -10.85 2.96
N GLU A 137 -8.63 -10.54 3.77
CA GLU A 137 -9.07 -11.37 4.90
C GLU A 137 -9.62 -12.71 4.45
N ASP A 138 -10.47 -12.76 3.41
CA ASP A 138 -11.00 -14.01 2.86
C ASP A 138 -9.86 -14.91 2.37
N MET A 139 -8.91 -14.36 1.58
CA MET A 139 -7.76 -15.12 1.11
C MET A 139 -6.93 -15.68 2.28
N ARG A 140 -6.63 -14.86 3.31
CA ARG A 140 -5.86 -15.30 4.48
C ARG A 140 -6.57 -16.42 5.23
N THR A 141 -7.88 -16.29 5.43
CA THR A 141 -8.72 -17.31 6.08
C THR A 141 -8.76 -18.61 5.28
N GLU A 142 -8.92 -18.53 3.96
CA GLU A 142 -8.93 -19.70 3.08
C GLU A 142 -7.57 -20.42 3.08
N ILE A 143 -6.45 -19.69 3.08
CA ILE A 143 -5.10 -20.28 3.17
C ILE A 143 -4.97 -21.11 4.45
N LEU A 144 -5.32 -20.53 5.61
CA LEU A 144 -5.26 -21.22 6.90
C LEU A 144 -6.14 -22.49 6.89
N ASN A 145 -7.38 -22.40 6.42
CA ASN A 145 -8.31 -23.51 6.38
C ASN A 145 -7.83 -24.63 5.45
N ILE A 146 -7.46 -24.30 4.20
CA ILE A 146 -7.03 -25.28 3.20
C ILE A 146 -5.70 -25.92 3.62
N SER A 147 -4.79 -25.16 4.22
CA SER A 147 -3.48 -25.67 4.65
C SER A 147 -3.52 -26.43 5.98
N ASN A 148 -4.64 -26.51 6.67
CA ASN A 148 -4.76 -26.99 8.06
C ASN A 148 -3.84 -26.19 9.00
N GLN A 149 -3.89 -24.86 8.94
CA GLN A 149 -3.12 -23.91 9.76
C GLN A 149 -1.59 -23.96 9.55
N SER A 150 -1.10 -24.66 8.50
CA SER A 150 0.35 -24.81 8.29
C SER A 150 0.99 -23.71 7.45
N LEU A 151 0.19 -22.96 6.67
CA LEU A 151 0.66 -21.88 5.81
C LEU A 151 -0.13 -20.59 6.08
N CYS A 152 0.54 -19.45 5.91
CA CYS A 152 -0.08 -18.14 6.01
C CYS A 152 0.44 -17.17 4.93
N TYR A 153 -0.34 -16.11 4.66
CA TYR A 153 0.13 -14.94 3.95
C TYR A 153 0.43 -13.84 4.97
N PRO A 154 1.69 -13.42 5.12
CA PRO A 154 2.10 -12.62 6.29
C PRO A 154 1.71 -11.14 6.24
N VAL A 155 1.49 -10.56 5.04
CA VAL A 155 1.19 -9.12 4.94
C VAL A 155 -0.20 -8.83 5.51
N ASP A 156 -0.23 -7.96 6.52
CA ASP A 156 -1.41 -7.72 7.35
C ASP A 156 -1.68 -6.21 7.57
N PRO A 157 -2.13 -5.48 6.53
CA PRO A 157 -2.54 -4.09 6.69
C PRO A 157 -3.82 -3.99 7.53
N THR A 158 -4.01 -2.87 8.23
CA THR A 158 -5.20 -2.61 9.04
C THR A 158 -6.51 -2.67 8.24
N SER A 159 -6.44 -2.42 6.94
CA SER A 159 -7.57 -2.45 6.00
C SER A 159 -7.94 -3.83 5.47
N ARG A 160 -7.31 -4.92 5.92
CA ARG A 160 -7.42 -6.28 5.34
C ARG A 160 -8.84 -6.78 5.11
N LYS A 161 -9.80 -6.37 5.93
CA LYS A 161 -11.21 -6.79 5.81
C LYS A 161 -11.91 -6.23 4.57
N ASP A 162 -11.51 -5.02 4.15
CA ASP A 162 -12.13 -4.28 3.06
C ASP A 162 -11.23 -4.20 1.82
N ALA A 163 -9.90 -4.35 2.01
CA ALA A 163 -8.94 -4.30 0.92
C ALA A 163 -9.07 -5.51 0.00
N LEU A 164 -9.22 -5.27 -1.31
CA LEU A 164 -9.22 -6.31 -2.32
C LEU A 164 -7.81 -6.58 -2.83
N ILE A 165 -7.53 -7.83 -3.19
CA ILE A 165 -6.20 -8.31 -3.64
C ILE A 165 -5.62 -7.44 -4.77
N GLY A 166 -6.42 -7.05 -5.76
CA GLY A 166 -5.94 -6.17 -6.84
C GLY A 166 -5.43 -4.83 -6.34
N GLY A 167 -6.10 -4.26 -5.35
CA GLY A 167 -5.70 -3.01 -4.70
C GLY A 167 -4.42 -3.16 -3.88
N THR A 168 -4.27 -4.26 -3.10
CA THR A 168 -3.07 -4.49 -2.28
C THR A 168 -1.81 -4.59 -3.13
N VAL A 169 -1.89 -5.24 -4.31
CA VAL A 169 -0.77 -5.33 -5.25
C VAL A 169 -0.52 -3.99 -5.95
N SER A 170 -1.58 -3.32 -6.43
CA SER A 170 -1.45 -2.03 -7.14
C SER A 170 -0.84 -0.93 -6.28
N CYS A 171 -1.06 -0.95 -4.95
CA CYS A 171 -0.50 0.01 -4.00
C CYS A 171 0.75 -0.51 -3.27
N ASN A 172 1.19 -1.75 -3.52
CA ASN A 172 2.24 -2.40 -2.74
C ASN A 172 1.96 -2.31 -1.22
N ALA A 173 0.73 -2.65 -0.82
CA ALA A 173 0.31 -2.56 0.57
C ALA A 173 1.26 -3.32 1.51
N SER A 174 1.51 -2.77 2.70
CA SER A 174 2.37 -3.38 3.70
C SER A 174 1.67 -3.52 5.06
N GLY A 175 2.25 -4.34 5.92
CA GLY A 175 1.77 -4.63 7.27
C GLY A 175 2.84 -4.35 8.33
N PHE A 176 2.73 -5.06 9.45
CA PHE A 176 3.53 -4.83 10.66
C PHE A 176 4.94 -5.45 10.63
N ILE A 177 5.19 -6.40 9.72
CA ILE A 177 6.48 -7.11 9.65
C ILE A 177 7.56 -6.15 9.16
N PRO A 178 8.67 -5.99 9.90
CA PRO A 178 9.78 -5.15 9.49
C PRO A 178 10.46 -5.64 8.20
N GLY A 179 10.94 -4.70 7.39
CA GLY A 179 11.70 -4.96 6.18
C GLY A 179 10.86 -5.41 4.99
N GLU A 180 11.52 -5.98 4.01
CA GLU A 180 10.92 -6.33 2.71
C GLU A 180 9.74 -7.32 2.81
N LYS A 181 9.81 -8.25 3.78
CA LYS A 181 8.76 -9.26 4.01
C LYS A 181 7.43 -8.64 4.48
N GLY A 182 7.45 -7.43 4.99
CA GLY A 182 6.25 -6.69 5.37
C GLY A 182 5.45 -6.16 4.19
N ALA A 183 6.02 -6.10 2.99
CA ALA A 183 5.39 -5.54 1.80
C ALA A 183 4.90 -6.61 0.82
N THR A 184 3.77 -6.34 0.17
CA THR A 184 3.14 -7.22 -0.85
C THR A 184 4.12 -7.64 -1.96
N ARG A 185 4.99 -6.73 -2.41
CA ARG A 185 5.99 -6.95 -3.48
C ARG A 185 6.82 -8.21 -3.26
N TYR A 186 7.28 -8.43 -2.04
CA TYR A 186 8.12 -9.58 -1.68
C TYR A 186 7.41 -10.93 -1.97
N TRP A 187 6.09 -10.97 -1.80
CA TRP A 187 5.31 -12.20 -1.86
C TRP A 187 4.73 -12.50 -3.24
N VAL A 188 4.65 -11.50 -4.15
CA VAL A 188 4.07 -11.70 -5.47
C VAL A 188 4.98 -12.59 -6.32
N ASN A 189 4.46 -13.76 -6.74
CA ASN A 189 5.12 -14.71 -7.64
C ASN A 189 4.66 -14.57 -9.09
N LYS A 190 3.34 -14.38 -9.30
CA LYS A 190 2.79 -14.16 -10.65
C LYS A 190 1.71 -13.11 -10.63
N ILE A 191 1.60 -12.38 -11.72
CA ILE A 191 0.48 -11.49 -12.01
C ILE A 191 -0.09 -11.75 -13.40
N LYS A 192 -1.37 -11.47 -13.56
CA LYS A 192 -2.01 -11.36 -14.87
C LYS A 192 -2.51 -9.95 -15.05
N ILE A 193 -2.14 -9.33 -16.16
CA ILE A 193 -2.45 -7.93 -16.44
C ILE A 193 -3.15 -7.77 -17.77
N ILE A 194 -3.91 -6.68 -17.89
CA ILE A 194 -4.52 -6.21 -19.14
C ILE A 194 -4.07 -4.78 -19.40
N LEU A 195 -3.54 -4.52 -20.58
CA LEU A 195 -3.11 -3.21 -21.05
C LEU A 195 -4.33 -2.37 -21.52
N PRO A 196 -4.22 -1.05 -21.63
CA PRO A 196 -5.31 -0.18 -22.12
C PRO A 196 -5.87 -0.57 -23.48
N ASN A 197 -5.06 -1.18 -24.35
CA ASN A 197 -5.47 -1.69 -25.66
C ASN A 197 -6.16 -3.07 -25.62
N GLY A 198 -6.48 -3.60 -24.43
CA GLY A 198 -7.16 -4.89 -24.23
C GLY A 198 -6.27 -6.13 -24.38
N TYR A 199 -4.98 -5.99 -24.63
CA TYR A 199 -4.05 -7.12 -24.65
C TYR A 199 -3.69 -7.54 -23.21
N ASN A 200 -3.51 -8.85 -23.01
CA ASN A 200 -3.23 -9.42 -21.69
C ASN A 200 -2.05 -10.38 -21.68
N LYS A 201 -1.44 -10.54 -20.52
CA LYS A 201 -0.36 -11.49 -20.27
C LYS A 201 -0.35 -11.92 -18.80
N LYS A 202 -0.10 -13.22 -18.57
CA LYS A 202 0.31 -13.76 -17.28
C LYS A 202 1.83 -13.83 -17.24
N ILE A 203 2.43 -13.31 -16.19
CA ILE A 203 3.88 -13.13 -16.05
C ILE A 203 4.30 -13.73 -14.72
N THR A 204 5.37 -14.53 -14.73
CA THR A 204 5.98 -15.12 -13.53
C THR A 204 7.21 -14.32 -13.16
N ARG A 205 7.47 -14.13 -11.87
CA ARG A 205 8.66 -13.45 -11.36
C ARG A 205 9.92 -14.14 -11.88
N GLY A 206 10.89 -13.38 -12.34
CA GLY A 206 12.10 -13.86 -13.00
C GLY A 206 11.95 -14.21 -14.48
N GLU A 207 10.72 -14.23 -15.03
CA GLU A 207 10.49 -14.57 -16.45
C GLU A 207 10.97 -13.46 -17.40
N PHE A 208 10.82 -12.19 -16.98
CA PHE A 208 11.09 -11.06 -17.87
C PHE A 208 11.79 -9.92 -17.13
N ILE A 209 13.11 -9.89 -17.30
CA ILE A 209 14.00 -8.87 -16.71
C ILE A 209 14.30 -7.81 -17.74
N SER A 210 14.37 -6.55 -17.34
CA SER A 210 14.75 -5.43 -18.20
C SER A 210 16.14 -5.64 -18.80
N LYS A 211 16.43 -4.96 -19.89
CA LYS A 211 17.77 -4.90 -20.48
C LYS A 211 18.07 -3.46 -20.87
N ASN A 212 19.17 -2.93 -20.36
CA ASN A 212 19.52 -1.51 -20.51
C ASN A 212 18.34 -0.63 -20.06
N THR A 213 17.75 -0.94 -18.89
CA THR A 213 16.57 -0.24 -18.33
C THR A 213 15.35 -0.23 -19.24
N GLN A 214 15.21 -1.20 -20.14
CA GLN A 214 14.13 -1.26 -21.13
C GLN A 214 13.40 -2.59 -21.15
N PHE A 215 12.10 -2.54 -21.45
CA PHE A 215 11.30 -3.72 -21.80
C PHE A 215 10.78 -3.59 -23.23
N ASN A 216 10.82 -4.71 -23.99
CA ASN A 216 10.21 -4.79 -25.31
C ASN A 216 8.94 -5.64 -25.22
N LEU A 217 7.79 -5.01 -25.46
CA LEU A 217 6.48 -5.67 -25.51
C LEU A 217 6.05 -5.87 -26.95
N GLN A 218 5.26 -6.93 -27.20
CA GLN A 218 4.62 -7.21 -28.47
C GLN A 218 3.13 -7.48 -28.26
N CYS A 219 2.28 -6.63 -28.83
CA CYS A 219 0.82 -6.71 -28.82
C CYS A 219 0.30 -6.94 -30.25
N GLY A 220 0.18 -8.21 -30.66
CA GLY A 220 -0.04 -8.54 -32.08
C GLY A 220 1.16 -8.12 -32.95
N ASP A 221 0.92 -7.25 -33.93
CA ASP A 221 1.99 -6.70 -34.78
C ASP A 221 2.66 -5.46 -34.21
N GLU A 222 2.05 -4.85 -33.20
CA GLU A 222 2.56 -3.66 -32.53
C GLU A 222 3.70 -4.01 -31.57
N LYS A 223 4.80 -3.24 -31.67
CA LYS A 223 5.95 -3.34 -30.77
C LYS A 223 6.01 -2.07 -29.91
N ILE A 224 6.08 -2.24 -28.61
CA ILE A 224 6.11 -1.16 -27.64
C ILE A 224 7.43 -1.24 -26.89
N LEU A 225 8.19 -0.15 -26.87
CA LEU A 225 9.37 0.01 -26.03
C LEU A 225 8.95 0.74 -24.76
N ILE A 226 9.24 0.13 -23.62
CA ILE A 226 9.03 0.74 -22.30
C ILE A 226 10.41 1.11 -21.75
N GLU A 227 10.63 2.39 -21.54
CA GLU A 227 11.76 2.89 -20.78
C GLU A 227 11.37 2.91 -19.31
N VAL A 228 12.11 2.16 -18.49
CA VAL A 228 11.85 2.05 -17.05
C VAL A 228 12.40 3.30 -16.38
N PRO A 229 11.64 3.96 -15.48
CA PRO A 229 12.20 5.06 -14.69
C PRO A 229 13.45 4.60 -13.91
N ASP A 230 14.48 5.43 -13.84
CA ASP A 230 15.78 5.11 -13.22
C ASP A 230 16.15 6.06 -12.07
N TYR A 231 15.23 6.94 -11.63
CA TYR A 231 15.49 7.79 -10.48
C TYR A 231 15.77 6.95 -9.22
N HIS A 232 16.67 7.46 -8.37
CA HIS A 232 17.11 6.76 -7.16
C HIS A 232 15.95 6.50 -6.18
N ARG A 233 15.80 5.23 -5.77
CA ARG A 233 14.89 4.81 -4.70
C ARG A 233 15.70 4.28 -3.52
N PRO A 234 15.64 4.92 -2.33
CA PRO A 234 16.33 4.42 -1.17
C PRO A 234 15.85 3.01 -0.78
N LYS A 235 16.77 2.18 -0.30
CA LYS A 235 16.52 0.79 0.13
C LYS A 235 15.88 0.74 1.51
N ILE A 236 14.72 1.34 1.64
CA ILE A 236 13.87 1.35 2.82
C ILE A 236 12.45 0.96 2.39
N LYS A 237 11.53 0.73 3.35
CA LYS A 237 10.10 0.56 3.05
C LYS A 237 9.62 1.75 2.21
N ASN A 238 9.07 1.50 1.02
CA ASN A 238 8.84 2.57 0.05
C ASN A 238 7.67 2.26 -0.89
N ALA A 239 6.59 3.02 -0.75
CA ALA A 239 5.42 3.01 -1.63
C ALA A 239 5.32 4.29 -2.49
N SER A 240 6.37 5.11 -2.54
CA SER A 240 6.40 6.38 -3.27
C SER A 240 6.59 6.17 -4.77
N GLY A 241 5.54 6.34 -5.55
CA GLY A 241 5.60 6.19 -7.01
C GLY A 241 5.90 4.75 -7.48
N PRO A 242 6.06 4.54 -8.80
CA PRO A 242 6.38 3.24 -9.35
C PRO A 242 7.81 2.81 -9.01
N PHE A 243 8.05 1.50 -9.07
CA PHE A 243 9.39 0.95 -8.90
C PHE A 243 10.30 1.35 -10.07
N THR A 244 11.61 1.47 -9.83
CA THR A 244 12.58 1.99 -10.79
C THR A 244 13.74 1.01 -11.00
N ALA A 245 14.45 1.20 -12.08
CA ALA A 245 15.68 0.46 -12.35
C ALA A 245 16.83 0.88 -11.42
N ASP A 246 16.89 2.17 -11.03
CA ASP A 246 17.92 2.71 -10.14
C ASP A 246 19.34 2.19 -10.51
N ASP A 247 19.69 2.36 -11.78
CA ASP A 247 20.91 1.86 -12.44
C ASP A 247 21.05 0.33 -12.51
N ASN A 248 20.01 -0.42 -12.20
CA ASN A 248 19.99 -1.88 -12.23
C ASN A 248 18.93 -2.42 -13.19
N GLU A 249 18.98 -3.72 -13.44
CA GLU A 249 17.91 -4.45 -14.13
C GLU A 249 16.80 -4.81 -13.14
N ILE A 250 15.53 -4.70 -13.58
CA ILE A 250 14.36 -5.04 -12.76
C ILE A 250 13.50 -6.11 -13.41
N ASP A 251 12.71 -6.80 -12.59
CA ASP A 251 11.63 -7.67 -13.06
C ASP A 251 10.43 -6.83 -13.52
N PHE A 252 9.80 -7.21 -14.62
CA PHE A 252 8.61 -6.55 -15.13
C PHE A 252 7.46 -6.50 -14.10
N ILE A 253 7.34 -7.54 -13.27
CA ILE A 253 6.36 -7.58 -12.19
C ILE A 253 6.57 -6.41 -11.22
N ASP A 254 7.82 -6.06 -10.91
CA ASP A 254 8.12 -4.98 -9.97
C ASP A 254 7.72 -3.60 -10.49
N LEU A 255 7.78 -3.38 -11.81
CA LEU A 255 7.26 -2.15 -12.41
C LEU A 255 5.74 -2.00 -12.22
N ILE A 256 5.00 -3.11 -12.24
CA ILE A 256 3.54 -3.11 -12.11
C ILE A 256 3.08 -3.00 -10.65
N ILE A 257 3.79 -3.65 -9.71
CA ILE A 257 3.46 -3.58 -8.29
C ILE A 257 3.72 -2.17 -7.75
N GLY A 258 2.73 -1.57 -7.09
CA GLY A 258 2.84 -0.23 -6.53
C GLY A 258 2.71 0.90 -7.57
N SER A 259 2.32 0.57 -8.81
CA SER A 259 2.08 1.57 -9.87
C SER A 259 0.71 2.25 -9.77
N GLU A 260 -0.11 1.90 -8.81
CA GLU A 260 -1.45 2.49 -8.57
C GLU A 260 -2.36 2.49 -9.81
N GLY A 261 -2.20 1.45 -10.65
CA GLY A 261 -3.03 1.23 -11.84
C GLY A 261 -2.73 2.13 -13.03
N ILE A 262 -1.65 2.91 -13.04
CA ILE A 262 -1.33 3.80 -14.17
C ILE A 262 -0.79 3.08 -15.40
N PHE A 263 -0.28 1.85 -15.27
CA PHE A 263 0.30 1.09 -16.38
C PHE A 263 -0.64 0.00 -16.93
N ALA A 264 -1.35 -0.69 -16.05
CA ALA A 264 -2.18 -1.82 -16.42
C ALA A 264 -3.23 -2.15 -15.35
N LEU A 265 -4.28 -2.88 -15.75
CA LEU A 265 -5.22 -3.52 -14.84
C LEU A 265 -4.70 -4.90 -14.44
N ILE A 266 -4.55 -5.18 -13.16
CA ILE A 266 -4.25 -6.51 -12.61
C ILE A 266 -5.55 -7.30 -12.49
N THR A 267 -5.58 -8.57 -12.93
CA THR A 267 -6.80 -9.41 -12.90
C THR A 267 -6.65 -10.73 -12.14
N GLU A 268 -5.43 -11.17 -11.87
CA GLU A 268 -5.14 -12.39 -11.12
C GLU A 268 -3.75 -12.27 -10.49
N VAL A 269 -3.57 -12.83 -9.30
CA VAL A 269 -2.28 -12.83 -8.59
C VAL A 269 -1.99 -14.22 -8.04
N GLU A 270 -0.72 -14.62 -8.05
CA GLU A 270 -0.19 -15.73 -7.28
C GLU A 270 0.83 -15.19 -6.29
N PHE A 271 0.64 -15.51 -4.99
CA PHE A 271 1.58 -15.16 -3.93
C PHE A 271 2.34 -16.38 -3.44
N ASN A 272 3.57 -16.18 -3.00
CA ASN A 272 4.28 -17.11 -2.13
C ASN A 272 3.69 -17.04 -0.72
N LEU A 273 3.81 -18.12 0.04
CA LEU A 273 3.31 -18.27 1.40
C LEU A 273 4.44 -18.60 2.35
N SER A 274 4.27 -18.23 3.61
CA SER A 274 5.14 -18.62 4.73
C SER A 274 4.53 -19.77 5.51
N ASN A 275 5.37 -20.48 6.28
CA ASN A 275 4.87 -21.35 7.34
C ASN A 275 4.22 -20.49 8.43
N THR A 276 3.14 -20.99 9.02
CA THR A 276 2.54 -20.38 10.21
C THR A 276 3.43 -20.67 11.42
N ALA A 277 3.62 -19.70 12.30
CA ALA A 277 4.25 -19.96 13.59
C ALA A 277 3.29 -20.75 14.51
N ASP A 278 3.83 -21.62 15.34
CA ASP A 278 3.04 -22.41 16.29
C ASP A 278 2.37 -21.51 17.34
N LYS A 279 3.12 -20.53 17.81
CA LYS A 279 2.69 -19.51 18.78
C LYS A 279 3.41 -18.19 18.50
N TYR A 280 2.96 -17.15 19.18
CA TYR A 280 3.65 -15.86 19.20
C TYR A 280 3.98 -15.49 20.64
N LEU A 281 5.13 -14.89 20.85
CA LEU A 281 5.48 -14.19 22.07
C LEU A 281 5.15 -12.71 21.86
N ASP A 282 4.24 -12.20 22.67
CA ASP A 282 3.75 -10.82 22.60
C ASP A 282 4.21 -10.06 23.85
N LEU A 283 5.01 -9.02 23.66
CA LEU A 283 5.55 -8.19 24.74
C LEU A 283 5.13 -6.74 24.55
N PHE A 284 4.75 -6.08 25.64
CA PHE A 284 4.73 -4.62 25.72
C PHE A 284 5.87 -4.18 26.64
N ILE A 285 6.73 -3.31 26.13
CA ILE A 285 7.95 -2.85 26.82
C ILE A 285 7.83 -1.34 27.02
N THR A 286 7.88 -0.89 28.26
CA THR A 286 7.89 0.52 28.60
C THR A 286 9.34 1.02 28.68
N LEU A 287 9.63 2.10 27.99
CA LEU A 287 10.94 2.75 28.00
C LEU A 287 10.82 4.19 28.52
N ARG A 288 11.89 4.72 29.11
CA ARG A 288 11.90 6.04 29.71
C ARG A 288 11.91 7.19 28.69
N SER A 289 12.33 6.89 27.47
CA SER A 289 12.42 7.90 26.41
C SER A 289 12.39 7.30 25.02
N GLU A 290 12.07 8.13 24.06
CA GLU A 290 12.13 7.81 22.64
C GLU A 290 13.55 7.41 22.18
N GLN A 291 14.58 8.04 22.74
CA GLN A 291 15.97 7.70 22.44
C GLN A 291 16.32 6.27 22.84
N GLU A 292 15.78 5.78 23.95
CA GLU A 292 15.93 4.37 24.35
C GLU A 292 15.22 3.42 23.37
N ALA A 293 14.05 3.82 22.83
CA ALA A 293 13.34 3.05 21.81
C ALA A 293 14.15 2.96 20.50
N ILE A 294 14.73 4.08 20.05
CA ILE A 294 15.60 4.13 18.87
C ILE A 294 16.86 3.28 19.09
N LYS A 295 17.46 3.34 20.28
CA LYS A 295 18.63 2.55 20.65
C LYS A 295 18.32 1.05 20.67
N LEU A 296 17.17 0.64 21.24
CA LEU A 296 16.73 -0.75 21.25
C LEU A 296 16.54 -1.28 19.81
N ARG A 297 15.87 -0.50 18.95
CA ARG A 297 15.69 -0.82 17.53
C ARG A 297 17.05 -1.06 16.85
N GLY A 298 18.00 -0.16 17.03
CA GLY A 298 19.36 -0.27 16.46
C GLY A 298 20.14 -1.47 17.00
N PHE A 299 19.95 -1.83 18.27
CA PHE A 299 20.53 -3.04 18.86
C PHE A 299 19.99 -4.30 18.19
N LEU A 300 18.65 -4.39 18.02
CA LEU A 300 17.99 -5.53 17.37
C LEU A 300 18.44 -5.69 15.91
N GLU A 301 18.63 -4.59 15.18
CA GLU A 301 19.13 -4.61 13.82
C GLU A 301 20.58 -5.11 13.73
N LYS A 302 21.47 -4.59 14.58
CA LYS A 302 22.87 -5.04 14.65
C LYS A 302 23.01 -6.54 14.95
N LYS A 303 22.04 -7.10 15.68
CA LYS A 303 21.96 -8.54 15.95
C LYS A 303 21.25 -9.32 14.84
N ASN A 304 20.74 -8.64 13.83
CA ASN A 304 19.92 -9.20 12.74
C ASN A 304 18.61 -9.89 13.20
N ILE A 305 18.13 -9.53 14.41
CA ILE A 305 16.93 -10.13 15.03
C ILE A 305 15.66 -9.40 14.59
N ILE A 306 15.79 -8.13 14.20
CA ILE A 306 14.64 -7.31 13.81
C ILE A 306 13.84 -7.92 12.65
N TYR A 307 14.50 -8.64 11.75
CA TYR A 307 13.88 -9.29 10.58
C TYR A 307 13.24 -10.67 10.90
N ASP A 308 13.38 -11.13 12.16
CA ASP A 308 12.67 -12.31 12.67
C ASP A 308 11.36 -11.93 13.36
N LEU A 309 11.13 -10.63 13.59
CA LEU A 309 9.91 -10.12 14.22
C LEU A 309 8.74 -10.10 13.25
N THR A 310 7.54 -10.30 13.79
CA THR A 310 6.28 -10.06 13.06
C THR A 310 5.68 -8.69 13.36
N ALA A 311 6.11 -8.03 14.44
CA ALA A 311 5.81 -6.63 14.71
C ALA A 311 6.85 -6.01 15.62
N LEU A 312 7.15 -4.72 15.41
CA LEU A 312 7.86 -3.84 16.34
C LEU A 312 7.23 -2.44 16.22
N GLU A 313 6.23 -2.19 17.08
CA GLU A 313 5.40 -1.00 17.05
C GLU A 313 5.77 -0.03 18.18
N TYR A 314 5.64 1.24 17.90
CA TYR A 314 5.97 2.33 18.83
C TYR A 314 4.73 3.12 19.23
N PHE A 315 4.69 3.52 20.50
CA PHE A 315 3.69 4.41 21.07
C PHE A 315 4.41 5.52 21.84
N GLY A 316 4.38 6.73 21.30
CA GLY A 316 5.03 7.89 21.89
C GLY A 316 4.35 8.38 23.18
N TYR A 317 5.06 9.16 23.98
CA TYR A 317 4.55 9.73 25.22
C TYR A 317 3.24 10.52 25.01
N ASN A 318 3.10 11.18 23.88
CA ASN A 318 1.92 11.97 23.51
C ASN A 318 0.70 11.12 23.09
N CYS A 319 0.87 9.82 22.90
CA CYS A 319 -0.24 8.88 22.68
C CYS A 319 -0.99 8.55 23.97
N GLN A 320 -0.34 8.64 25.13
CA GLN A 320 -0.89 8.20 26.41
C GLN A 320 -2.25 8.83 26.75
N ASN A 321 -2.48 10.10 26.39
CA ASN A 321 -3.74 10.80 26.66
C ASN A 321 -4.92 10.26 25.84
N TYR A 322 -4.61 9.53 24.76
CA TYR A 322 -5.59 8.92 23.88
C TYR A 322 -5.76 7.42 24.13
N MET A 323 -4.97 6.83 25.04
CA MET A 323 -5.02 5.41 25.36
C MET A 323 -5.81 5.16 26.64
N LEU A 324 -6.66 4.12 26.63
CA LEU A 324 -7.17 3.50 27.84
C LEU A 324 -6.03 2.78 28.57
N HIS A 325 -6.20 2.49 29.84
CA HIS A 325 -5.22 1.71 30.63
C HIS A 325 -3.80 2.30 30.67
N LYS A 326 -3.63 3.60 30.38
CA LYS A 326 -2.29 4.22 30.33
C LYS A 326 -1.47 4.03 31.62
N LYS A 327 -2.14 4.00 32.81
CA LYS A 327 -1.47 3.81 34.11
C LYS A 327 -0.90 2.40 34.30
N GLN A 328 -1.44 1.41 33.60
CA GLN A 328 -0.93 0.03 33.59
C GLN A 328 0.20 -0.17 32.59
N LEU A 329 0.16 0.58 31.48
CA LEU A 329 1.10 0.45 30.37
C LEU A 329 2.34 1.36 30.50
N PHE A 330 2.21 2.53 31.13
CA PHE A 330 3.28 3.53 31.21
C PHE A 330 3.60 3.89 32.66
N LYS A 331 4.88 4.16 32.94
CA LYS A 331 5.37 4.48 34.29
C LYS A 331 5.18 5.96 34.64
N ASP A 332 5.33 6.83 33.67
CA ASP A 332 5.20 8.28 33.80
C ASP A 332 4.75 8.92 32.48
N GLU A 333 4.53 10.24 32.48
CA GLU A 333 3.99 10.97 31.32
C GLU A 333 4.98 11.07 30.15
N MET A 334 6.27 10.83 30.37
CA MET A 334 7.30 10.88 29.31
C MET A 334 7.70 9.51 28.80
N SER A 335 7.23 8.46 29.46
CA SER A 335 7.50 7.07 29.04
C SER A 335 6.90 6.80 27.65
N VAL A 336 7.58 5.95 26.89
CA VAL A 336 7.12 5.46 25.59
C VAL A 336 6.93 3.96 25.63
N GLY A 337 6.08 3.43 24.77
CA GLY A 337 5.78 2.01 24.69
C GLY A 337 6.27 1.37 23.40
N ILE A 338 6.71 0.14 23.50
CA ILE A 338 6.99 -0.71 22.33
C ILE A 338 6.14 -1.98 22.44
N TYR A 339 5.38 -2.28 21.41
CA TYR A 339 4.82 -3.61 21.22
C TYR A 339 5.73 -4.41 20.31
N LEU A 340 6.12 -5.60 20.77
CA LEU A 340 6.98 -6.53 20.07
C LEU A 340 6.27 -7.87 19.93
N GLN A 341 6.24 -8.43 18.72
CA GLN A 341 5.74 -9.77 18.45
C GLN A 341 6.83 -10.62 17.80
N TYR A 342 7.12 -11.78 18.42
CA TYR A 342 8.11 -12.74 17.96
C TYR A 342 7.46 -14.09 17.66
N PRO A 343 7.65 -14.69 16.47
CA PRO A 343 7.11 -16.01 16.15
C PRO A 343 7.91 -17.11 16.85
N VAL A 344 7.21 -17.97 17.59
CA VAL A 344 7.79 -19.13 18.26
C VAL A 344 7.57 -20.35 17.38
N ILE A 345 8.67 -20.98 16.92
CA ILE A 345 8.66 -22.11 15.98
C ILE A 345 9.50 -23.22 16.59
N ASP A 346 8.94 -24.42 16.70
CA ASP A 346 9.63 -25.63 17.19
C ASP A 346 10.29 -25.48 18.59
N GLU A 347 9.81 -24.56 19.43
CA GLU A 347 10.31 -24.36 20.79
C GLU A 347 9.18 -24.08 21.81
N LEU A 348 9.50 -24.19 23.10
CA LEU A 348 8.59 -23.77 24.17
C LEU A 348 8.61 -22.25 24.29
N ILE A 349 7.46 -21.65 24.54
CA ILE A 349 7.33 -20.19 24.70
C ILE A 349 8.20 -19.66 25.87
N ASP A 350 8.37 -20.44 26.92
CA ASP A 350 9.21 -20.08 28.07
C ASP A 350 10.67 -19.88 27.67
N ASN A 351 11.20 -20.70 26.76
CA ASN A 351 12.55 -20.53 26.22
C ASN A 351 12.68 -19.22 25.44
N SER A 352 11.66 -18.89 24.65
CA SER A 352 11.61 -17.60 23.94
C SER A 352 11.55 -16.42 24.92
N ILE A 353 10.79 -16.52 26.02
CA ILE A 353 10.72 -15.49 27.06
C ILE A 353 12.11 -15.28 27.69
N GLU A 354 12.78 -16.35 28.13
CA GLU A 354 14.13 -16.24 28.69
C GLU A 354 15.14 -15.65 27.72
N LYS A 355 15.06 -16.05 26.47
CA LYS A 355 15.91 -15.50 25.39
C LYS A 355 15.70 -13.99 25.25
N TRP A 356 14.44 -13.54 25.22
CA TRP A 356 14.11 -12.13 25.07
C TRP A 356 14.50 -11.29 26.30
N ILE A 357 14.31 -11.78 27.52
CA ILE A 357 14.76 -11.10 28.75
C ILE A 357 16.29 -10.88 28.67
N LYS A 358 17.07 -11.94 28.38
CA LYS A 358 18.54 -11.82 28.21
C LYS A 358 18.93 -10.84 27.09
N LEU A 359 18.15 -10.77 26.02
CA LEU A 359 18.41 -9.87 24.89
C LEU A 359 18.13 -8.42 25.26
N LEU A 360 17.05 -8.16 25.97
CA LEU A 360 16.70 -6.84 26.47
C LEU A 360 17.74 -6.31 27.47
N ASP A 361 18.24 -7.13 28.36
CA ASP A 361 19.35 -6.80 29.28
C ASP A 361 20.61 -6.38 28.52
N GLN A 362 20.96 -7.10 27.43
CA GLN A 362 22.12 -6.80 26.59
C GLN A 362 21.98 -5.50 25.79
N SER A 363 20.76 -4.99 25.62
CA SER A 363 20.51 -3.75 24.85
C SER A 363 21.05 -2.49 25.52
N ASN A 364 21.34 -2.55 26.83
CA ASN A 364 21.72 -1.39 27.66
C ASN A 364 20.68 -0.24 27.62
N CYS A 365 19.40 -0.55 27.49
CA CYS A 365 18.29 0.40 27.51
C CYS A 365 17.64 0.54 28.90
N ASN A 366 18.33 0.14 29.98
CA ASN A 366 17.86 0.23 31.36
C ASN A 366 16.45 -0.34 31.58
N ILE A 367 16.09 -1.39 30.85
CA ILE A 367 14.79 -2.06 30.95
C ILE A 367 14.83 -2.96 32.20
N LYS A 368 13.83 -2.84 33.06
CA LYS A 368 13.66 -3.71 34.24
C LYS A 368 12.54 -4.69 34.00
N ASP A 369 12.47 -5.75 34.80
CA ASP A 369 11.40 -6.76 34.68
C ASP A 369 10.00 -6.12 34.75
N ASP A 370 9.80 -5.12 35.63
CA ASP A 370 8.55 -4.38 35.78
C ASP A 370 8.20 -3.48 34.58
N ASP A 371 9.13 -3.28 33.66
CA ASP A 371 8.89 -2.52 32.42
C ASP A 371 8.41 -3.42 31.28
N ILE A 372 8.36 -4.74 31.52
CA ILE A 372 7.98 -5.74 30.51
C ILE A 372 6.64 -6.36 30.92
N ILE A 373 5.65 -6.24 30.03
CA ILE A 373 4.34 -6.90 30.19
C ILE A 373 4.24 -8.01 29.17
N LEU A 374 4.11 -9.26 29.65
CA LEU A 374 3.81 -10.41 28.81
C LEU A 374 2.31 -10.36 28.43
N LEU A 375 2.03 -10.18 27.15
CA LEU A 375 0.65 -10.02 26.63
C LEU A 375 -0.01 -11.38 26.30
N ASN A 376 0.65 -12.49 26.52
CA ASN A 376 0.15 -13.82 26.17
C ASN A 376 -1.00 -14.32 27.07
N SER A 377 -1.35 -13.62 28.15
CA SER A 377 -2.56 -13.90 28.92
C SER A 377 -3.78 -13.18 28.29
N PRO A 378 -4.99 -13.77 28.34
CA PRO A 378 -6.20 -13.13 27.82
C PRO A 378 -6.50 -11.76 28.44
N GLU A 379 -6.15 -11.56 29.72
CA GLU A 379 -6.36 -10.30 30.45
C GLU A 379 -5.42 -9.20 29.94
N ASN A 380 -4.11 -9.47 29.89
CA ASN A 380 -3.12 -8.51 29.42
C ASN A 380 -3.31 -8.18 27.94
N TRP A 381 -3.64 -9.18 27.12
CA TRP A 381 -3.95 -8.97 25.71
C TRP A 381 -5.16 -8.04 25.53
N ARG A 382 -6.25 -8.28 26.26
CA ARG A 382 -7.45 -7.45 26.20
C ARG A 382 -7.14 -6.01 26.62
N MET A 383 -6.41 -5.81 27.71
CA MET A 383 -5.98 -4.50 28.19
C MET A 383 -5.19 -3.74 27.12
N PHE A 384 -4.19 -4.37 26.53
CA PHE A 384 -3.39 -3.77 25.46
C PHE A 384 -4.23 -3.49 24.20
N PHE A 385 -5.08 -4.44 23.81
CA PHE A 385 -5.97 -4.29 22.64
C PHE A 385 -6.92 -3.11 22.81
N GLU A 386 -7.56 -2.96 23.96
CA GLU A 386 -8.42 -1.83 24.29
C GLU A 386 -7.64 -0.51 24.27
N ALA A 387 -6.44 -0.48 24.85
CA ALA A 387 -5.58 0.70 24.83
C ALA A 387 -5.22 1.13 23.41
N ARG A 388 -4.76 0.19 22.58
CA ARG A 388 -4.36 0.45 21.19
C ARG A 388 -5.53 0.94 20.35
N HIS A 389 -6.72 0.33 20.49
CA HIS A 389 -7.89 0.70 19.69
C HIS A 389 -8.57 1.98 20.16
N SER A 390 -8.44 2.33 21.45
CA SER A 390 -8.98 3.59 21.95
C SER A 390 -8.25 4.81 21.39
N MET A 391 -6.98 4.70 21.04
CA MET A 391 -6.17 5.82 20.56
C MET A 391 -6.74 6.49 19.29
N PRO A 392 -6.93 5.77 18.16
CA PRO A 392 -7.51 6.39 16.97
C PRO A 392 -8.95 6.82 17.18
N ALA A 393 -9.72 6.10 17.99
CA ALA A 393 -11.11 6.44 18.28
C ALA A 393 -11.22 7.77 19.03
N LYS A 394 -10.45 7.98 20.10
CA LYS A 394 -10.40 9.24 20.84
C LYS A 394 -9.82 10.40 20.03
N ALA A 395 -8.83 10.13 19.17
CA ALA A 395 -8.30 11.14 18.26
C ALA A 395 -9.38 11.63 17.28
N LEU A 396 -10.18 10.71 16.73
CA LEU A 396 -11.31 11.04 15.86
C LEU A 396 -12.42 11.79 16.61
N GLU A 397 -12.76 11.36 17.84
CA GLU A 397 -13.73 12.05 18.70
C GLU A 397 -13.31 13.50 18.94
N LYS A 398 -12.06 13.72 19.35
CA LYS A 398 -11.50 15.06 19.55
C LYS A 398 -11.50 15.90 18.28
N THR A 399 -11.16 15.30 17.14
CA THR A 399 -11.21 15.98 15.84
C THR A 399 -12.63 16.49 15.53
N LYS A 400 -13.66 15.69 15.86
CA LYS A 400 -15.06 16.07 15.68
C LYS A 400 -15.51 17.14 16.67
N GLU A 401 -15.15 17.00 17.95
CA GLU A 401 -15.50 17.98 19.00
C GLU A 401 -14.96 19.38 18.71
N LEU A 402 -13.77 19.46 18.14
CA LEU A 402 -13.10 20.73 17.81
C LEU A 402 -13.45 21.26 16.40
N ASP A 403 -14.34 20.61 15.65
CA ASP A 403 -14.55 20.86 14.20
C ASP A 403 -13.21 20.94 13.44
N ALA A 404 -12.26 20.12 13.88
CA ALA A 404 -10.88 20.10 13.41
C ALA A 404 -10.69 19.17 12.21
N ILE A 405 -9.49 19.17 11.68
CA ILE A 405 -9.03 18.29 10.62
C ILE A 405 -7.88 17.44 11.18
N SER A 406 -7.67 16.26 10.66
CA SER A 406 -6.47 15.49 10.97
C SER A 406 -5.70 15.07 9.72
N ILE A 407 -4.38 15.04 9.84
CA ILE A 407 -3.47 14.52 8.83
C ILE A 407 -2.50 13.53 9.47
N ILE A 408 -2.23 12.46 8.77
CA ILE A 408 -1.25 11.45 9.20
C ILE A 408 -0.09 11.48 8.22
N THR A 409 1.12 11.72 8.72
CA THR A 409 2.32 11.60 7.90
C THR A 409 2.62 10.14 7.59
N ASP A 410 3.30 9.89 6.50
CA ASP A 410 3.68 8.56 6.03
C ASP A 410 5.17 8.55 5.59
N THR A 411 5.91 9.52 6.15
CA THR A 411 7.33 9.74 5.86
C THR A 411 8.22 8.74 6.56
N ILE A 412 9.29 8.37 5.91
CA ILE A 412 10.28 7.43 6.41
C ILE A 412 11.69 7.88 6.01
N VAL A 413 12.67 7.61 6.85
CA VAL A 413 14.09 7.87 6.59
C VAL A 413 14.94 6.64 6.94
N PRO A 414 16.17 6.51 6.37
CA PRO A 414 17.12 5.50 6.81
C PRO A 414 17.43 5.61 8.31
N TYR A 415 17.73 4.48 8.94
CA TYR A 415 17.94 4.41 10.39
C TYR A 415 19.03 5.39 10.89
N GLU A 416 20.09 5.58 10.13
CA GLU A 416 21.19 6.47 10.47
C GLU A 416 20.72 7.91 10.69
N ASN A 417 19.66 8.32 10.00
CA ASN A 417 19.11 9.66 10.03
C ASN A 417 17.79 9.74 10.83
N PHE A 418 17.33 8.61 11.38
CA PHE A 418 16.02 8.52 12.02
C PHE A 418 15.90 9.42 13.25
N ASN A 419 16.91 9.43 14.13
CA ASN A 419 16.92 10.29 15.32
C ASN A 419 16.89 11.79 14.95
N GLU A 420 17.64 12.20 13.93
CA GLU A 420 17.64 13.59 13.46
C GLU A 420 16.26 13.98 12.90
N PHE A 421 15.65 13.09 12.12
CA PHE A 421 14.33 13.32 11.53
C PHE A 421 13.24 13.47 12.58
N ILE A 422 13.20 12.58 13.59
CA ILE A 422 12.22 12.61 14.66
C ILE A 422 12.36 13.88 15.50
N ASN A 423 13.58 14.23 15.91
CA ASN A 423 13.86 15.46 16.67
C ASN A 423 13.45 16.72 15.90
N PHE A 424 13.72 16.78 14.60
CA PHE A 424 13.26 17.90 13.75
C PHE A 424 11.74 17.99 13.73
N SER A 425 11.05 16.87 13.51
CA SER A 425 9.58 16.82 13.41
C SER A 425 8.92 17.22 14.74
N HIS A 426 9.43 16.74 15.86
CA HIS A 426 8.99 17.20 17.20
C HIS A 426 9.21 18.70 17.38
N SER A 427 10.41 19.19 17.07
CA SER A 427 10.76 20.60 17.28
C SER A 427 9.83 21.53 16.51
N ILE A 428 9.53 21.25 15.25
CA ILE A 428 8.69 22.13 14.43
C ILE A 428 7.23 22.10 14.89
N LEU A 429 6.69 20.94 15.28
CA LEU A 429 5.32 20.81 15.79
C LEU A 429 5.16 21.48 17.15
N GLN A 430 6.10 21.25 18.08
CA GLN A 430 6.08 21.84 19.42
C GLN A 430 6.29 23.37 19.40
N HIS A 431 7.19 23.88 18.57
CA HIS A 431 7.42 25.31 18.39
C HIS A 431 6.12 26.02 17.97
N ASN A 432 5.34 25.40 17.12
CA ASN A 432 4.06 25.94 16.65
C ASN A 432 2.87 25.55 17.55
N LYS A 433 3.12 24.87 18.69
CA LYS A 433 2.10 24.43 19.66
C LYS A 433 1.01 23.54 19.05
N ILE A 434 1.38 22.77 18.02
CA ILE A 434 0.47 21.86 17.34
C ILE A 434 0.35 20.56 18.13
N GLU A 435 -0.88 20.09 18.29
CA GLU A 435 -1.15 18.81 18.93
C GLU A 435 -0.98 17.65 17.95
N TYR A 436 -0.32 16.59 18.39
CA TYR A 436 -0.08 15.39 17.58
C TYR A 436 0.12 14.15 18.44
N LEU A 437 -0.12 12.99 17.84
CA LEU A 437 0.24 11.68 18.35
C LEU A 437 1.39 11.14 17.49
N LEU A 438 2.33 10.42 18.10
CA LEU A 438 3.41 9.73 17.39
C LEU A 438 3.36 8.25 17.68
N PHE A 439 3.10 7.43 16.67
CA PHE A 439 3.03 5.98 16.76
C PHE A 439 3.40 5.34 15.42
N GLY A 440 3.62 4.04 15.38
CA GLY A 440 3.81 3.32 14.12
C GLY A 440 4.91 2.27 14.15
N HIS A 441 5.45 1.95 12.98
CA HIS A 441 6.31 0.82 12.69
C HIS A 441 7.78 1.13 13.00
N LEU A 442 8.16 1.02 14.28
CA LEU A 442 9.54 1.31 14.71
C LEU A 442 10.56 0.41 14.00
N GLY A 443 10.17 -0.83 13.69
CA GLY A 443 11.02 -1.77 12.97
C GLY A 443 11.59 -1.21 11.66
N ASP A 444 10.79 -0.46 10.94
CA ASP A 444 11.15 0.17 9.66
C ASP A 444 11.64 1.63 9.80
N CYS A 445 11.73 2.20 11.00
CA CYS A 445 11.91 3.64 11.19
C CYS A 445 10.76 4.48 10.58
N HIS A 446 9.57 3.92 10.54
CA HIS A 446 8.38 4.51 9.94
C HIS A 446 7.36 4.83 11.05
N LEU A 447 7.36 6.08 11.50
CA LEU A 447 6.41 6.56 12.50
C LEU A 447 5.48 7.60 11.90
N HIS A 448 4.23 7.54 12.32
CA HIS A 448 3.17 8.44 11.91
C HIS A 448 3.03 9.60 12.90
N PHE A 449 3.24 10.81 12.45
CA PHE A 449 2.75 12.00 13.15
C PHE A 449 1.29 12.19 12.75
N HIS A 450 0.39 11.85 13.65
CA HIS A 450 -1.03 12.13 13.50
C HIS A 450 -1.32 13.51 14.12
N VAL A 451 -1.43 14.51 13.27
CA VAL A 451 -1.62 15.91 13.62
C VAL A 451 -3.11 16.25 13.62
N ILE A 452 -3.60 16.87 14.70
CA ILE A 452 -4.97 17.35 14.83
C ILE A 452 -4.90 18.88 14.84
N TYR A 453 -5.64 19.54 13.95
CA TYR A 453 -5.56 20.98 13.75
C TYR A 453 -6.90 21.60 13.34
N THR A 454 -7.11 22.86 13.68
CA THR A 454 -8.30 23.62 13.30
C THR A 454 -8.20 24.10 11.85
N LYS A 455 -9.32 24.61 11.30
CA LYS A 455 -9.35 25.15 9.93
C LYS A 455 -8.46 26.38 9.78
N GLU A 456 -8.32 27.18 10.85
CA GLU A 456 -7.47 28.36 10.91
C GLU A 456 -5.97 27.98 10.84
N GLU A 457 -5.60 26.83 11.38
CA GLU A 457 -4.23 26.33 11.39
C GLU A 457 -3.84 25.64 10.07
N ALA A 458 -4.78 25.41 9.14
CA ALA A 458 -4.56 24.61 7.93
C ALA A 458 -3.37 25.10 7.09
N LEU A 459 -3.15 26.41 6.95
CA LEU A 459 -2.05 26.96 6.17
C LEU A 459 -0.69 26.66 6.82
N ILE A 460 -0.59 26.85 8.15
CA ILE A 460 0.65 26.56 8.87
C ILE A 460 0.95 25.08 8.92
N ILE A 461 -0.09 24.23 9.05
CA ILE A 461 0.07 22.77 9.05
C ILE A 461 0.52 22.27 7.66
N ASN A 462 -0.02 22.80 6.59
CA ASN A 462 0.44 22.45 5.24
C ASN A 462 1.92 22.84 5.03
N ASP A 463 2.37 23.99 5.54
CA ASP A 463 3.78 24.38 5.47
C ASP A 463 4.66 23.47 6.33
N ILE A 464 4.26 23.16 7.55
CA ILE A 464 4.95 22.21 8.44
C ILE A 464 5.06 20.82 7.77
N TYR A 465 3.95 20.32 7.19
CA TYR A 465 3.94 19.06 6.47
C TYR A 465 4.97 19.06 5.33
N GLN A 466 4.99 20.10 4.51
CA GLN A 466 5.97 20.22 3.43
C GLN A 466 7.41 20.33 3.95
N GLN A 467 7.64 20.99 5.09
CA GLN A 467 8.98 21.02 5.72
C GLN A 467 9.42 19.62 6.20
N ILE A 468 8.50 18.81 6.75
CA ILE A 468 8.75 17.41 7.15
C ILE A 468 9.12 16.58 5.91
N ILE A 469 8.38 16.72 4.80
CA ILE A 469 8.67 16.02 3.53
C ILE A 469 10.08 16.39 3.00
N ARG A 470 10.39 17.69 2.92
CA ARG A 470 11.72 18.17 2.47
C ARG A 470 12.85 17.69 3.38
N LYS A 471 12.61 17.65 4.70
CA LYS A 471 13.58 17.12 5.66
C LYS A 471 13.80 15.63 5.45
N SER A 472 12.74 14.85 5.26
CA SER A 472 12.84 13.42 4.93
C SER A 472 13.67 13.20 3.65
N ALA A 473 13.36 13.91 2.56
CA ALA A 473 14.11 13.83 1.30
C ALA A 473 15.60 14.15 1.47
N LYS A 474 15.95 15.23 2.21
CA LYS A 474 17.33 15.60 2.50
C LYS A 474 18.09 14.55 3.30
N LEU A 475 17.40 13.76 4.09
CA LEU A 475 17.97 12.68 4.91
C LEU A 475 17.96 11.32 4.17
N GLY A 476 17.73 11.32 2.85
CA GLY A 476 17.69 10.09 2.06
C GLY A 476 16.43 9.26 2.27
N GLY A 477 15.37 9.87 2.79
CA GLY A 477 14.08 9.25 3.01
C GLY A 477 13.07 9.53 1.89
N VAL A 478 11.81 9.16 2.13
CA VAL A 478 10.70 9.37 1.19
C VAL A 478 9.43 9.82 1.92
N TYR A 479 8.51 10.41 1.15
CA TYR A 479 7.25 10.95 1.64
C TYR A 479 6.18 9.87 1.91
N SER A 480 6.35 8.66 1.40
CA SER A 480 5.36 7.60 1.53
C SER A 480 5.99 6.24 1.69
N ALA A 481 5.89 5.68 2.90
CA ALA A 481 6.37 4.34 3.20
C ALA A 481 5.37 3.26 2.75
N GLU A 482 4.04 3.51 2.91
CA GLU A 482 3.01 2.48 2.68
C GLU A 482 1.73 2.96 2.01
N HIS A 483 1.31 4.25 2.15
CA HIS A 483 0.02 4.72 1.66
C HIS A 483 -0.04 4.95 0.14
N GLY A 484 1.11 5.04 -0.53
CA GLY A 484 1.21 5.39 -1.93
C GLY A 484 1.20 6.91 -2.18
N THR A 485 1.14 7.28 -3.43
CA THR A 485 1.12 8.68 -3.89
C THR A 485 -0.29 9.18 -4.17
N GLY A 486 -1.04 8.41 -4.96
CA GLY A 486 -2.36 8.76 -5.43
C GLY A 486 -2.40 10.13 -6.10
N LYS A 487 -3.50 10.85 -5.85
CA LYS A 487 -3.69 12.25 -6.28
C LYS A 487 -3.24 13.24 -5.21
N ARG A 488 -3.21 12.80 -3.94
CA ARG A 488 -2.93 13.67 -2.79
C ARG A 488 -1.47 14.10 -2.70
N LYS A 489 -0.53 13.19 -2.99
CA LYS A 489 0.89 13.36 -2.73
C LYS A 489 1.72 13.61 -4.00
N THR A 490 1.11 14.08 -5.09
CA THR A 490 1.82 14.38 -6.35
C THR A 490 2.88 15.48 -6.19
N ILE A 491 2.63 16.47 -5.29
CA ILE A 491 3.59 17.50 -4.94
C ILE A 491 4.75 16.90 -4.12
N ASP A 492 4.44 15.99 -3.20
CA ASP A 492 5.44 15.33 -2.36
C ASP A 492 6.38 14.46 -3.20
N PHE A 493 5.85 13.84 -4.29
CA PHE A 493 6.67 13.13 -5.27
C PHE A 493 7.71 14.07 -5.90
N LEU A 494 7.28 15.27 -6.34
CA LEU A 494 8.17 16.26 -6.94
C LEU A 494 9.21 16.79 -5.92
N GLU A 495 8.83 17.00 -4.67
CA GLU A 495 9.74 17.45 -3.62
C GLU A 495 10.83 16.39 -3.30
N CYS A 496 10.50 15.10 -3.37
CA CYS A 496 11.46 14.03 -3.08
C CYS A 496 12.31 13.63 -4.28
N TYR A 497 11.72 13.57 -5.48
CA TYR A 497 12.40 12.99 -6.64
C TYR A 497 12.64 13.98 -7.78
N GLY A 498 12.00 15.15 -7.75
CA GLY A 498 12.19 16.20 -8.73
C GLY A 498 11.40 16.01 -10.02
N GLN A 499 11.49 17.01 -10.89
CA GLN A 499 10.75 17.06 -12.17
C GLN A 499 11.23 15.98 -13.16
N GLU A 500 12.52 15.65 -13.16
CA GLU A 500 13.08 14.65 -14.08
C GLU A 500 12.47 13.27 -13.83
N ALA A 501 12.38 12.85 -12.55
CA ALA A 501 11.71 11.62 -12.18
C ALA A 501 10.23 11.59 -12.64
N ALA A 502 9.52 12.72 -12.49
CA ALA A 502 8.14 12.83 -12.99
C ALA A 502 8.06 12.69 -14.52
N ASN A 503 9.02 13.26 -15.26
CA ASN A 503 9.10 13.11 -16.70
C ASN A 503 9.35 11.65 -17.11
N GLN A 504 10.23 10.93 -16.42
CA GLN A 504 10.48 9.51 -16.66
C GLN A 504 9.23 8.66 -16.41
N VAL A 505 8.51 8.88 -15.30
CA VAL A 505 7.24 8.21 -15.01
C VAL A 505 6.21 8.51 -16.09
N GLN A 506 6.13 9.76 -16.56
CA GLN A 506 5.23 10.16 -17.64
C GLN A 506 5.56 9.44 -18.96
N GLN A 507 6.82 9.36 -19.35
CA GLN A 507 7.26 8.65 -20.55
C GLN A 507 6.90 7.16 -20.47
N CYS A 508 7.22 6.53 -19.34
CA CYS A 508 6.86 5.14 -19.09
C CYS A 508 5.34 4.93 -19.19
N LYS A 509 4.53 5.79 -18.53
CA LYS A 509 3.07 5.71 -18.61
C LYS A 509 2.55 5.84 -20.02
N LEU A 510 3.01 6.82 -20.78
CA LEU A 510 2.54 7.06 -22.15
C LEU A 510 2.96 5.95 -23.13
N ALA A 511 4.03 5.22 -22.83
CA ALA A 511 4.38 4.03 -23.59
C ALA A 511 3.38 2.86 -23.36
N PHE A 512 2.88 2.68 -22.13
CA PHE A 512 1.81 1.72 -21.82
C PHE A 512 0.42 2.21 -22.29
N ASP A 513 0.15 3.49 -22.11
CA ASP A 513 -1.16 4.14 -22.25
C ASP A 513 -1.07 5.44 -23.05
N PRO A 514 -0.92 5.34 -24.39
CA PRO A 514 -0.71 6.51 -25.23
C PRO A 514 -1.85 7.53 -25.20
N ASN A 515 -3.08 7.09 -24.90
CA ASN A 515 -4.25 7.95 -24.78
C ASN A 515 -4.47 8.47 -23.35
N ASN A 516 -3.58 8.11 -22.40
CA ASN A 516 -3.64 8.49 -20.99
C ASN A 516 -5.03 8.29 -20.37
N ILE A 517 -5.62 7.12 -20.58
CA ILE A 517 -6.96 6.81 -20.05
C ILE A 517 -6.92 6.25 -18.62
N LEU A 518 -5.87 5.49 -18.23
CA LEU A 518 -5.82 4.81 -16.94
C LEU A 518 -5.47 5.75 -15.79
N ASN A 519 -6.26 5.70 -14.73
CA ASN A 519 -6.02 6.29 -13.41
C ASN A 519 -5.39 7.70 -13.50
N LYS A 520 -6.02 8.60 -14.25
CA LYS A 520 -5.55 9.99 -14.43
C LYS A 520 -5.29 10.66 -13.09
N GLY A 521 -4.18 11.41 -13.01
CA GLY A 521 -3.78 12.16 -11.82
C GLY A 521 -3.12 11.34 -10.72
N ASN A 522 -3.04 10.01 -10.82
CA ASN A 522 -2.27 9.22 -9.88
C ASN A 522 -0.77 9.42 -10.14
N ILE A 523 -0.01 9.63 -9.06
CA ILE A 523 1.45 9.79 -9.00
C ILE A 523 1.93 11.08 -9.67
N ILE A 524 1.52 11.36 -10.89
CA ILE A 524 1.91 12.53 -11.66
C ILE A 524 0.70 13.17 -12.36
N ASN A 525 0.79 14.47 -12.56
CA ASN A 525 -0.19 15.22 -13.37
C ASN A 525 0.36 15.45 -14.78
N ILE A 526 -0.23 14.81 -15.79
CA ILE A 526 0.10 15.03 -17.18
C ILE A 526 -0.74 16.21 -17.69
N LYS A 527 -0.11 17.37 -17.90
CA LYS A 527 -0.80 18.58 -18.39
C LYS A 527 -1.26 18.38 -19.83
N GLY A 528 -2.52 18.72 -20.12
CA GLY A 528 -3.05 18.77 -21.49
C GLY A 528 -3.61 17.46 -22.05
N SER A 529 -3.88 16.47 -21.21
CA SER A 529 -4.52 15.21 -21.63
C SER A 529 -5.93 15.07 -21.05
#